data_eecb7e9bd8a010e331fad71b8981ada0
#
_entry.id   eecb7e9bd8a010e331fad71b8981ada0
#
_cell.length_a   1.000
_cell.length_b   1.000
_cell.length_c   1.000
_cell.angle_alpha   90.00
_cell.angle_beta   90.00
_cell.angle_gamma   90.00
#
_symmetry.space_group_name_H-M   'P 1'
#
loop_
_entity.id
_entity.type
_entity.pdbx_description
1 polymer ?
#
loop_
_entity_poly.entity_id
_entity_poly.type
_entity_poly.pdbx_seq_one_letter_code
_entity_poly.pdbx_strand_id
1 'polypeptide(L)'
;MGPAEPGRRAEREHRAEREREPGNRAGPGHGPERSVLVRTPATSANLGPGFDSLGLALSLYDDVEVALTGDGVSIEVDGEGAEVADRGERHLIVKVLRRTFDALDDLAAAGPGQPAGQPKGIRLRCRNRIPHSRGLGSSSAAIVAGIVAARALHPHGDLMDDDAALRLATDIEGHPDNVAPCLAGGLTIAWTTPDGARLVRLEPQVRQVVAFVPEQRLATERARGLLPETVPHADAAANAGRAALLVAALRDGLGDAVLLDATEDRLHQNYRAPAMPESAELVERLRSAGVPAVISGAGPTVLAFTNASRVDSMAARVGNGWHEHPLDVATRGACVVPGEPGRRS
;
A
#
# COMPACT_ATOMS: atom_id res chain seq x y z
N MET A 1 81.85 -37.64 -35.80
CA MET A 1 81.08 -38.16 -34.68
C MET A 1 80.84 -37.04 -33.71
N GLY A 2 79.67 -36.42 -33.69
CA GLY A 2 79.23 -35.39 -32.79
C GLY A 2 77.72 -35.59 -32.55
N PRO A 3 77.22 -35.43 -31.32
CA PRO A 3 75.90 -35.90 -30.96
C PRO A 3 74.82 -34.97 -31.43
N ALA A 4 73.66 -35.56 -31.74
CA ALA A 4 72.43 -34.91 -32.14
C ALA A 4 71.75 -34.17 -31.00
N GLU A 5 71.29 -32.95 -31.23
CA GLU A 5 70.44 -32.19 -30.34
C GLU A 5 69.01 -32.71 -30.31
N PRO A 6 68.43 -32.97 -29.15
CA PRO A 6 66.98 -33.19 -28.97
C PRO A 6 66.33 -31.91 -28.49
N GLY A 7 65.74 -31.09 -29.37
CA GLY A 7 65.19 -29.79 -28.96
C GLY A 7 64.05 -29.18 -29.81
N ARG A 8 63.49 -29.92 -30.78
CA ARG A 8 62.45 -29.31 -31.67
C ARG A 8 61.12 -30.05 -31.74
N ARG A 9 60.80 -30.93 -30.79
CA ARG A 9 59.49 -31.61 -30.79
C ARG A 9 58.55 -31.16 -29.71
N ALA A 10 59.04 -30.49 -28.66
CA ALA A 10 58.22 -30.02 -27.55
C ALA A 10 57.54 -28.66 -27.80
N GLU A 11 58.02 -27.85 -28.75
CA GLU A 11 57.43 -26.51 -29.01
C GLU A 11 56.24 -26.52 -29.98
N ARG A 12 55.95 -27.62 -30.65
CA ARG A 12 54.78 -27.70 -31.54
C ARG A 12 53.49 -28.20 -30.85
N GLU A 13 53.58 -28.89 -29.74
CA GLU A 13 52.39 -29.37 -28.98
C GLU A 13 51.84 -28.32 -28.02
N HIS A 14 52.61 -27.32 -27.58
CA HIS A 14 52.14 -26.24 -26.72
C HIS A 14 51.49 -25.06 -27.46
N ARG A 15 51.49 -25.05 -28.80
CA ARG A 15 50.84 -23.95 -29.57
C ARG A 15 49.42 -24.30 -30.03
N ALA A 16 49.00 -25.57 -29.91
CA ALA A 16 47.67 -26.03 -30.30
C ALA A 16 46.62 -26.00 -29.17
N GLU A 17 47.03 -25.75 -27.92
CA GLU A 17 46.14 -25.71 -26.75
C GLU A 17 45.74 -24.30 -26.29
N ARG A 18 46.22 -23.22 -26.91
CA ARG A 18 45.89 -21.83 -26.55
C ARG A 18 44.80 -21.15 -27.38
N GLU A 19 44.16 -21.85 -28.32
CA GLU A 19 43.11 -21.27 -29.16
C GLU A 19 41.73 -21.92 -29.00
N ARG A 20 41.40 -22.37 -27.78
CA ARG A 20 39.99 -22.65 -27.41
C ARG A 20 39.59 -21.84 -26.21
N GLU A 21 39.48 -20.51 -26.39
CA GLU A 21 38.63 -19.74 -25.52
C GLU A 21 37.18 -20.24 -25.72
N PRO A 22 36.44 -20.53 -24.60
CA PRO A 22 35.02 -20.83 -24.71
C PRO A 22 34.33 -19.55 -25.18
N GLY A 23 33.87 -19.56 -26.42
CA GLY A 23 33.05 -18.49 -26.98
C GLY A 23 31.94 -18.18 -25.99
N ASN A 24 31.97 -16.98 -25.47
CA ASN A 24 30.88 -16.32 -24.75
C ASN A 24 29.68 -16.31 -25.70
N ARG A 25 28.85 -17.35 -25.65
CA ARG A 25 27.51 -17.31 -26.27
C ARG A 25 26.70 -16.30 -25.47
N ALA A 26 26.73 -15.05 -25.88
CA ALA A 26 25.72 -14.11 -25.52
C ALA A 26 24.36 -14.79 -25.82
N GLY A 27 23.63 -15.12 -24.78
CA GLY A 27 22.24 -15.55 -24.87
C GLY A 27 21.42 -14.52 -25.64
N PRO A 28 20.25 -14.88 -26.19
CA PRO A 28 19.43 -13.97 -26.98
C PRO A 28 19.21 -12.71 -26.20
N GLY A 29 19.61 -11.57 -26.78
CA GLY A 29 19.56 -10.26 -26.17
C GLY A 29 18.15 -9.97 -25.65
N HIS A 30 18.01 -9.95 -24.34
CA HIS A 30 16.84 -9.35 -23.69
C HIS A 30 16.95 -7.86 -23.96
N GLY A 31 15.97 -7.30 -24.65
CA GLY A 31 15.83 -5.85 -24.76
C GLY A 31 15.86 -5.22 -23.35
N PRO A 32 16.11 -3.91 -23.24
CA PRO A 32 16.22 -3.27 -21.93
C PRO A 32 14.99 -3.60 -21.09
N GLU A 33 15.22 -4.20 -19.93
CA GLU A 33 14.18 -4.58 -18.98
C GLU A 33 13.42 -3.31 -18.54
N ARG A 34 12.12 -3.25 -18.82
CA ARG A 34 11.28 -2.12 -18.40
C ARG A 34 10.92 -2.34 -16.93
N SER A 35 11.36 -1.46 -16.07
CA SER A 35 11.06 -1.51 -14.64
C SER A 35 10.62 -0.16 -14.10
N VAL A 36 9.81 -0.20 -13.04
CA VAL A 36 9.34 0.97 -12.29
C VAL A 36 9.41 0.68 -10.80
N LEU A 37 9.72 1.70 -10.02
CA LEU A 37 9.62 1.68 -8.57
C LEU A 37 8.38 2.49 -8.18
N VAL A 38 7.43 1.84 -7.51
CA VAL A 38 6.22 2.46 -7.00
C VAL A 38 6.33 2.58 -5.48
N ARG A 39 6.03 3.76 -4.96
CA ARG A 39 5.88 4.02 -3.53
C ARG A 39 4.42 4.23 -3.20
N THR A 40 3.92 3.53 -2.18
CA THR A 40 2.54 3.62 -1.70
C THR A 40 2.49 3.97 -0.22
N PRO A 41 1.67 4.94 0.22
CA PRO A 41 1.52 5.27 1.62
C PRO A 41 0.61 4.28 2.35
N ALA A 42 0.85 4.10 3.66
CA ALA A 42 -0.13 3.54 4.57
C ALA A 42 -1.39 4.41 4.63
N THR A 43 -2.50 3.84 5.06
CA THR A 43 -3.76 4.55 5.18
C THR A 43 -4.50 4.19 6.46
N SER A 44 -5.22 5.16 7.01
CA SER A 44 -6.20 4.93 8.06
C SER A 44 -7.58 5.25 7.53
N ALA A 45 -8.45 4.26 7.50
CA ALA A 45 -9.83 4.39 7.06
C ALA A 45 -10.79 4.63 8.22
N ASN A 46 -12.02 5.02 7.92
CA ASN A 46 -13.10 5.29 8.85
C ASN A 46 -12.87 6.54 9.73
N LEU A 47 -11.73 6.70 10.34
CA LEU A 47 -11.36 7.82 11.23
C LEU A 47 -12.39 8.07 12.36
N GLY A 48 -12.99 6.99 12.89
CA GLY A 48 -14.13 7.02 13.79
C GLY A 48 -15.45 7.10 13.00
N PRO A 49 -16.21 8.20 13.00
CA PRO A 49 -17.58 8.23 12.48
C PRO A 49 -17.68 8.22 10.94
N GLY A 50 -16.56 8.32 10.22
CA GLY A 50 -16.53 8.33 8.74
C GLY A 50 -16.53 6.96 8.10
N PHE A 51 -17.28 6.02 8.67
CA PHE A 51 -17.34 4.61 8.28
C PHE A 51 -17.52 4.42 6.76
N ASP A 52 -16.67 3.59 6.17
CA ASP A 52 -16.60 3.25 4.73
C ASP A 52 -16.50 4.47 3.77
N SER A 53 -16.16 5.66 4.31
CA SER A 53 -16.09 6.89 3.51
C SER A 53 -14.83 7.72 3.72
N LEU A 54 -14.38 7.90 4.97
CA LEU A 54 -13.25 8.77 5.26
C LEU A 54 -11.96 7.98 5.30
N GLY A 55 -10.91 8.55 4.71
CA GLY A 55 -9.57 7.97 4.74
C GLY A 55 -8.47 9.02 4.81
N LEU A 56 -7.37 8.66 5.45
CA LEU A 56 -6.19 9.51 5.66
C LEU A 56 -4.94 8.75 5.21
N ALA A 57 -4.14 9.37 4.35
CA ALA A 57 -2.84 8.84 3.96
C ALA A 57 -1.77 9.19 5.00
N LEU A 58 -0.88 8.24 5.30
CA LEU A 58 0.12 8.34 6.36
C LEU A 58 1.54 8.15 5.81
N SER A 59 2.54 8.80 6.42
CA SER A 59 3.94 8.81 5.99
C SER A 59 4.73 7.54 6.33
N LEU A 60 4.08 6.40 6.29
CA LEU A 60 4.69 5.07 6.32
C LEU A 60 4.47 4.43 4.95
N TYR A 61 5.55 3.97 4.29
CA TYR A 61 5.48 3.61 2.88
C TYR A 61 5.98 2.20 2.60
N ASP A 62 5.32 1.52 1.68
CA ASP A 62 5.87 0.38 0.97
C ASP A 62 6.49 0.82 -0.36
N ASP A 63 7.61 0.23 -0.71
CA ASP A 63 8.30 0.42 -1.98
C ASP A 63 8.24 -0.89 -2.79
N VAL A 64 7.68 -0.85 -3.99
CA VAL A 64 7.50 -2.01 -4.87
C VAL A 64 8.18 -1.75 -6.22
N GLU A 65 9.26 -2.45 -6.51
CA GLU A 65 9.86 -2.48 -7.83
C GLU A 65 9.20 -3.57 -8.66
N VAL A 66 8.70 -3.20 -9.82
CA VAL A 66 8.07 -4.10 -10.79
C VAL A 66 8.86 -4.05 -12.09
N ALA A 67 9.30 -5.20 -12.57
CA ALA A 67 9.96 -5.32 -13.86
C ALA A 67 9.25 -6.35 -14.74
N LEU A 68 9.12 -6.02 -16.04
CA LEU A 68 8.63 -6.97 -17.06
C LEU A 68 9.79 -7.81 -17.56
N THR A 69 9.64 -9.14 -17.47
CA THR A 69 10.67 -10.11 -17.85
C THR A 69 10.22 -10.97 -19.03
N GLY A 70 11.13 -11.75 -19.55
CA GLY A 70 10.84 -12.64 -20.69
C GLY A 70 10.01 -13.86 -20.34
N ASP A 71 9.96 -14.28 -19.06
CA ASP A 71 9.29 -15.48 -18.61
C ASP A 71 9.10 -15.51 -17.08
N GLY A 72 8.04 -16.18 -16.63
CA GLY A 72 7.80 -16.56 -15.26
C GLY A 72 7.49 -15.41 -14.29
N VAL A 73 7.28 -15.76 -13.01
CA VAL A 73 7.06 -14.79 -11.91
C VAL A 73 8.09 -15.05 -10.82
N SER A 74 8.87 -14.03 -10.49
CA SER A 74 9.78 -14.05 -9.34
C SER A 74 9.44 -12.94 -8.37
N ILE A 75 9.44 -13.25 -7.06
CA ILE A 75 9.01 -12.31 -6.03
C ILE A 75 10.01 -12.36 -4.88
N GLU A 76 10.52 -11.20 -4.51
CA GLU A 76 11.34 -10.98 -3.33
C GLU A 76 10.60 -10.04 -2.41
N VAL A 77 10.44 -10.38 -1.13
CA VAL A 77 9.78 -9.56 -0.12
C VAL A 77 10.73 -9.38 1.05
N ASP A 78 11.02 -8.12 1.37
CA ASP A 78 11.76 -7.68 2.55
C ASP A 78 10.80 -6.95 3.50
N GLY A 79 10.81 -7.31 4.78
CA GLY A 79 9.94 -6.74 5.80
C GLY A 79 8.61 -7.49 5.98
N GLU A 80 7.52 -6.75 6.11
CA GLU A 80 6.19 -7.31 6.38
C GLU A 80 5.71 -8.21 5.22
N GLY A 81 5.18 -9.39 5.57
CA GLY A 81 4.60 -10.32 4.59
C GLY A 81 5.62 -11.12 3.81
N ALA A 82 6.83 -11.33 4.31
CA ALA A 82 7.82 -12.20 3.66
C ALA A 82 7.26 -13.62 3.38
N GLU A 83 6.30 -14.08 4.15
CA GLU A 83 5.61 -15.37 3.99
C GLU A 83 4.72 -15.47 2.73
N VAL A 84 4.48 -14.37 2.01
CA VAL A 84 3.70 -14.38 0.76
C VAL A 84 4.56 -14.38 -0.51
N ALA A 85 5.89 -14.35 -0.40
CA ALA A 85 6.79 -14.28 -1.54
C ALA A 85 6.67 -15.49 -2.51
N ASP A 86 6.36 -16.68 -1.99
CA ASP A 86 6.25 -17.92 -2.78
C ASP A 86 4.91 -18.10 -3.51
N ARG A 87 4.00 -17.10 -3.44
CA ARG A 87 2.66 -17.20 -4.04
C ARG A 87 2.65 -17.12 -5.57
N GLY A 88 3.73 -16.67 -6.21
CA GLY A 88 3.83 -16.54 -7.67
C GLY A 88 2.65 -15.77 -8.27
N GLU A 89 1.95 -16.37 -9.26
CA GLU A 89 0.77 -15.77 -9.90
C GLU A 89 -0.39 -15.46 -8.92
N ARG A 90 -0.42 -16.07 -7.75
CA ARG A 90 -1.44 -15.80 -6.72
C ARG A 90 -1.11 -14.62 -5.81
N HIS A 91 0.08 -14.02 -5.96
CA HIS A 91 0.46 -12.83 -5.22
C HIS A 91 -0.46 -11.66 -5.59
N LEU A 92 -0.90 -10.86 -4.59
CA LEU A 92 -1.90 -9.82 -4.81
C LEU A 92 -1.46 -8.80 -5.86
N ILE A 93 -0.24 -8.28 -5.76
CA ILE A 93 0.30 -7.30 -6.72
C ILE A 93 0.33 -7.87 -8.13
N VAL A 94 0.71 -9.16 -8.31
CA VAL A 94 0.74 -9.81 -9.63
C VAL A 94 -0.66 -9.91 -10.22
N LYS A 95 -1.64 -10.37 -9.43
CA LYS A 95 -3.04 -10.44 -9.86
C LYS A 95 -3.59 -9.08 -10.29
N VAL A 96 -3.32 -8.05 -9.49
CA VAL A 96 -3.77 -6.69 -9.76
C VAL A 96 -3.11 -6.13 -11.01
N LEU A 97 -1.79 -6.32 -11.16
CA LEU A 97 -1.05 -5.89 -12.35
C LEU A 97 -1.65 -6.53 -13.61
N ARG A 98 -1.88 -7.85 -13.60
CA ARG A 98 -2.50 -8.54 -14.74
C ARG A 98 -3.91 -8.04 -15.03
N ARG A 99 -4.76 -7.89 -14.01
CA ARG A 99 -6.12 -7.33 -14.19
C ARG A 99 -6.09 -5.90 -14.74
N THR A 100 -5.11 -5.11 -14.36
CA THR A 100 -4.94 -3.76 -14.88
C THR A 100 -4.46 -3.77 -16.34
N PHE A 101 -3.58 -4.71 -16.72
CA PHE A 101 -3.19 -4.90 -18.13
C PHE A 101 -4.39 -5.24 -18.99
N ASP A 102 -5.25 -6.20 -18.56
CA ASP A 102 -6.50 -6.53 -19.27
C ASP A 102 -7.41 -5.31 -19.42
N ALA A 103 -7.62 -4.54 -18.35
CA ALA A 103 -8.45 -3.34 -18.39
C ALA A 103 -7.89 -2.26 -19.34
N LEU A 104 -6.56 -2.12 -19.42
CA LEU A 104 -5.91 -1.19 -20.36
C LEU A 104 -5.99 -1.67 -21.80
N ASP A 105 -5.92 -2.97 -22.04
CA ASP A 105 -6.12 -3.57 -23.37
C ASP A 105 -7.57 -3.39 -23.84
N ASP A 106 -8.56 -3.55 -22.95
CA ASP A 106 -9.97 -3.29 -23.24
C ASP A 106 -10.21 -1.83 -23.62
N LEU A 107 -9.59 -0.88 -22.88
CA LEU A 107 -9.67 0.54 -23.21
C LEU A 107 -9.00 0.84 -24.56
N ALA A 108 -7.87 0.22 -24.87
CA ALA A 108 -7.18 0.40 -26.16
C ALA A 108 -8.03 -0.16 -27.31
N ALA A 109 -8.66 -1.32 -27.15
CA ALA A 109 -9.52 -1.95 -28.14
C ALA A 109 -10.83 -1.17 -28.38
N ALA A 110 -11.33 -0.44 -27.39
CA ALA A 110 -12.49 0.44 -27.56
C ALA A 110 -12.17 1.72 -28.37
N GLY A 111 -10.88 2.03 -28.56
CA GLY A 111 -10.34 3.13 -29.36
C GLY A 111 -9.57 2.64 -30.60
N PRO A 112 -8.69 3.45 -31.15
CA PRO A 112 -7.86 3.09 -32.32
C PRO A 112 -6.61 2.24 -31.95
N GLY A 113 -6.39 1.94 -30.67
CA GLY A 113 -5.23 1.20 -30.18
C GLY A 113 -5.33 -0.30 -30.41
N GLN A 114 -4.17 -0.96 -30.37
CA GLN A 114 -4.13 -2.44 -30.37
C GLN A 114 -3.76 -2.93 -28.97
N PRO A 115 -4.39 -4.00 -28.48
CA PRO A 115 -4.02 -4.62 -27.21
C PRO A 115 -2.53 -4.99 -27.19
N ALA A 116 -1.88 -4.72 -26.06
CA ALA A 116 -0.47 -5.08 -25.86
C ALA A 116 -0.29 -6.54 -25.42
N GLY A 117 -1.34 -7.11 -24.82
CA GLY A 117 -1.35 -8.42 -24.23
C GLY A 117 -0.65 -8.48 -22.86
N GLN A 118 -0.81 -9.61 -22.21
CA GLN A 118 -0.23 -9.88 -20.90
C GLN A 118 1.31 -9.95 -20.93
N PRO A 119 1.99 -9.42 -19.93
CA PRO A 119 3.44 -9.58 -19.81
C PRO A 119 3.80 -11.07 -19.64
N LYS A 120 4.84 -11.54 -20.35
CA LYS A 120 5.28 -12.93 -20.32
C LYS A 120 5.86 -13.31 -18.97
N GLY A 121 6.56 -12.37 -18.33
CA GLY A 121 7.12 -12.56 -17.00
C GLY A 121 7.10 -11.29 -16.19
N ILE A 122 7.14 -11.44 -14.86
CA ILE A 122 7.09 -10.36 -13.88
C ILE A 122 8.12 -10.63 -12.79
N ARG A 123 8.95 -9.65 -12.48
CA ARG A 123 9.77 -9.65 -11.28
C ARG A 123 9.28 -8.56 -10.34
N LEU A 124 9.00 -8.96 -9.09
CA LEU A 124 8.66 -8.05 -8.00
C LEU A 124 9.77 -8.04 -6.95
N ARG A 125 10.12 -6.85 -6.47
CA ARG A 125 10.89 -6.65 -5.26
C ARG A 125 10.13 -5.70 -4.36
N CYS A 126 9.64 -6.23 -3.24
CA CYS A 126 8.84 -5.49 -2.28
C CYS A 126 9.68 -5.17 -1.04
N ARG A 127 9.67 -3.91 -0.61
CA ARG A 127 10.16 -3.48 0.70
C ARG A 127 8.96 -2.99 1.49
N ASN A 128 8.39 -3.89 2.28
CA ASN A 128 7.14 -3.67 2.99
C ASN A 128 7.42 -3.20 4.42
N ARG A 129 6.90 -2.04 4.77
CA ARG A 129 6.98 -1.45 6.11
C ARG A 129 5.61 -1.27 6.73
N ILE A 130 4.54 -1.37 5.94
CA ILE A 130 3.16 -1.23 6.40
C ILE A 130 2.73 -2.54 7.08
N PRO A 131 2.42 -2.53 8.38
CA PRO A 131 2.03 -3.73 9.12
C PRO A 131 0.82 -4.43 8.53
N HIS A 132 0.96 -5.74 8.23
CA HIS A 132 -0.09 -6.53 7.59
C HIS A 132 -1.22 -6.88 8.57
N SER A 133 -2.49 -6.77 8.12
CA SER A 133 -3.69 -7.11 8.90
C SER A 133 -3.80 -6.37 10.24
N ARG A 134 -3.37 -5.11 10.27
CA ARG A 134 -3.40 -4.27 11.47
C ARG A 134 -4.12 -2.92 11.27
N GLY A 135 -4.92 -2.79 10.19
CA GLY A 135 -5.74 -1.59 9.97
C GLY A 135 -4.99 -0.38 9.42
N LEU A 136 -3.82 -0.59 8.78
CA LEU A 136 -3.02 0.45 8.14
C LEU A 136 -3.01 0.36 6.60
N GLY A 137 -3.97 -0.34 6.00
CA GLY A 137 -4.21 -0.31 4.56
C GLY A 137 -3.17 -1.07 3.71
N SER A 138 -2.47 -2.10 4.25
CA SER A 138 -1.46 -2.84 3.49
C SER A 138 -2.02 -3.55 2.24
N SER A 139 -3.28 -4.04 2.28
CA SER A 139 -3.96 -4.61 1.10
C SER A 139 -4.15 -3.54 0.02
N SER A 140 -4.69 -2.39 0.42
CA SER A 140 -4.91 -1.25 -0.49
C SER A 140 -3.60 -0.73 -1.06
N ALA A 141 -2.51 -0.68 -0.27
CA ALA A 141 -1.18 -0.32 -0.75
C ALA A 141 -0.68 -1.29 -1.84
N ALA A 142 -0.87 -2.60 -1.65
CA ALA A 142 -0.51 -3.61 -2.64
C ALA A 142 -1.36 -3.51 -3.93
N ILE A 143 -2.68 -3.28 -3.80
CA ILE A 143 -3.58 -3.08 -4.94
C ILE A 143 -3.16 -1.84 -5.73
N VAL A 144 -2.99 -0.72 -5.05
CA VAL A 144 -2.62 0.54 -5.69
C VAL A 144 -1.24 0.45 -6.33
N ALA A 145 -0.26 -0.23 -5.68
CA ALA A 145 1.05 -0.48 -6.27
C ALA A 145 0.95 -1.23 -7.60
N GLY A 146 0.12 -2.28 -7.66
CA GLY A 146 -0.11 -3.05 -8.88
C GLY A 146 -0.71 -2.21 -10.02
N ILE A 147 -1.70 -1.37 -9.72
CA ILE A 147 -2.36 -0.48 -10.70
C ILE A 147 -1.39 0.58 -11.21
N VAL A 148 -0.69 1.27 -10.30
CA VAL A 148 0.25 2.34 -10.68
C VAL A 148 1.43 1.78 -11.49
N ALA A 149 1.95 0.60 -11.11
CA ALA A 149 3.00 -0.07 -11.87
C ALA A 149 2.50 -0.48 -13.27
N ALA A 150 1.30 -1.05 -13.37
CA ALA A 150 0.72 -1.45 -14.65
C ALA A 150 0.52 -0.24 -15.58
N ARG A 151 -0.04 0.86 -15.09
CA ARG A 151 -0.17 2.12 -15.85
C ARG A 151 1.19 2.62 -16.37
N ALA A 152 2.23 2.55 -15.56
CA ALA A 152 3.56 3.00 -15.96
C ALA A 152 4.27 2.07 -16.95
N LEU A 153 3.97 0.77 -16.93
CA LEU A 153 4.62 -0.25 -17.75
C LEU A 153 3.84 -0.59 -19.03
N HIS A 154 2.53 -0.36 -19.06
CA HIS A 154 1.70 -0.66 -20.22
C HIS A 154 1.86 0.42 -21.31
N PRO A 155 1.91 0.05 -22.60
CA PRO A 155 2.03 1.03 -23.70
C PRO A 155 0.90 2.06 -23.75
N HIS A 156 -0.28 1.68 -23.29
CA HIS A 156 -1.50 2.50 -23.26
C HIS A 156 -1.89 2.91 -21.83
N GLY A 157 -0.93 3.02 -20.91
CA GLY A 157 -1.18 3.33 -19.50
C GLY A 157 -1.92 4.65 -19.28
N ASP A 158 -1.73 5.62 -20.18
CA ASP A 158 -2.39 6.93 -20.15
C ASP A 158 -3.90 6.87 -20.41
N LEU A 159 -4.43 5.77 -20.96
CA LEU A 159 -5.88 5.60 -21.18
C LEU A 159 -6.65 5.39 -19.87
N MET A 160 -5.99 4.95 -18.81
CA MET A 160 -6.59 4.82 -17.47
C MET A 160 -6.30 6.09 -16.67
N ASP A 161 -7.28 6.95 -16.50
CA ASP A 161 -7.20 8.11 -15.60
C ASP A 161 -7.27 7.71 -14.12
N ASP A 162 -7.17 8.68 -13.22
CA ASP A 162 -7.19 8.41 -11.78
C ASP A 162 -8.57 7.95 -11.28
N ASP A 163 -9.65 8.39 -11.93
CA ASP A 163 -11.00 7.93 -11.62
C ASP A 163 -11.20 6.45 -12.03
N ALA A 164 -10.68 6.04 -13.19
CA ALA A 164 -10.71 4.65 -13.62
C ALA A 164 -9.83 3.76 -12.71
N ALA A 165 -8.68 4.27 -12.30
CA ALA A 165 -7.80 3.60 -11.34
C ALA A 165 -8.49 3.41 -9.97
N LEU A 166 -9.19 4.44 -9.48
CA LEU A 166 -9.96 4.36 -8.23
C LEU A 166 -11.09 3.33 -8.33
N ARG A 167 -11.85 3.33 -9.43
CA ARG A 167 -12.91 2.33 -9.67
C ARG A 167 -12.34 0.91 -9.64
N LEU A 168 -11.29 0.66 -10.41
CA LEU A 168 -10.64 -0.65 -10.43
C LEU A 168 -10.11 -1.08 -9.06
N ALA A 169 -9.45 -0.16 -8.33
CA ALA A 169 -8.96 -0.42 -6.99
C ALA A 169 -10.08 -0.76 -6.01
N THR A 170 -11.21 0.00 -6.09
CA THR A 170 -12.39 -0.23 -5.24
C THR A 170 -13.07 -1.55 -5.56
N ASP A 171 -13.17 -1.93 -6.84
CA ASP A 171 -13.74 -3.22 -7.26
C ASP A 171 -12.93 -4.42 -6.75
N ILE A 172 -11.62 -4.24 -6.56
CA ILE A 172 -10.73 -5.29 -6.03
C ILE A 172 -10.79 -5.35 -4.51
N GLU A 173 -10.76 -4.19 -3.84
CA GLU A 173 -10.74 -4.10 -2.37
C GLU A 173 -12.13 -4.30 -1.74
N GLY A 174 -13.19 -3.89 -2.43
CA GLY A 174 -14.58 -3.96 -1.98
C GLY A 174 -15.09 -2.67 -1.31
N HIS A 175 -14.21 -1.72 -0.97
CA HIS A 175 -14.55 -0.42 -0.37
C HIS A 175 -13.50 0.64 -0.70
N PRO A 176 -13.89 1.93 -0.83
CA PRO A 176 -13.00 2.97 -1.32
C PRO A 176 -12.14 3.65 -0.25
N ASP A 177 -12.45 3.52 1.01
CA ASP A 177 -11.94 4.33 2.13
C ASP A 177 -10.44 4.18 2.43
N ASN A 178 -9.80 3.09 1.98
CA ASN A 178 -8.34 2.89 2.03
C ASN A 178 -7.69 3.14 0.66
N VAL A 179 -8.28 2.68 -0.44
CA VAL A 179 -7.67 2.86 -1.77
C VAL A 179 -7.67 4.33 -2.20
N ALA A 180 -8.70 5.10 -1.81
CA ALA A 180 -8.78 6.52 -2.13
C ALA A 180 -7.61 7.35 -1.54
N PRO A 181 -7.34 7.32 -0.22
CA PRO A 181 -6.20 8.05 0.32
C PRO A 181 -4.86 7.45 -0.14
N CYS A 182 -4.78 6.14 -0.41
CA CYS A 182 -3.57 5.54 -0.97
C CYS A 182 -3.25 6.09 -2.36
N LEU A 183 -4.26 6.26 -3.23
CA LEU A 183 -4.10 6.84 -4.58
C LEU A 183 -3.85 8.35 -4.54
N ALA A 184 -4.65 9.10 -3.76
CA ALA A 184 -4.70 10.56 -3.86
C ALA A 184 -3.82 11.29 -2.83
N GLY A 185 -3.48 10.65 -1.71
CA GLY A 185 -2.87 11.31 -0.54
C GLY A 185 -3.84 12.20 0.23
N GLY A 186 -3.39 12.76 1.35
CA GLY A 186 -4.17 13.67 2.18
C GLY A 186 -5.34 13.01 2.89
N LEU A 187 -6.36 13.83 3.18
CA LEU A 187 -7.66 13.38 3.68
C LEU A 187 -8.58 13.15 2.47
N THR A 188 -9.27 12.02 2.41
CA THR A 188 -10.23 11.73 1.34
C THR A 188 -11.61 11.46 1.89
N ILE A 189 -12.61 11.94 1.16
CA ILE A 189 -14.00 11.51 1.27
C ILE A 189 -14.29 10.67 0.03
N ALA A 190 -14.60 9.39 0.20
CA ALA A 190 -14.88 8.50 -0.89
C ALA A 190 -16.30 7.93 -0.78
N TRP A 191 -16.92 7.67 -1.91
CA TRP A 191 -18.27 7.10 -1.98
C TRP A 191 -18.45 6.31 -3.27
N THR A 192 -19.49 5.48 -3.33
CA THR A 192 -19.81 4.67 -4.51
C THR A 192 -21.12 5.15 -5.14
N THR A 193 -21.13 5.23 -6.45
CA THR A 193 -22.30 5.49 -7.29
C THR A 193 -22.55 4.31 -8.22
N PRO A 194 -23.68 4.25 -8.94
CA PRO A 194 -23.88 3.24 -9.99
C PRO A 194 -22.76 3.19 -11.05
N ASP A 195 -22.09 4.32 -11.28
CA ASP A 195 -20.98 4.45 -12.24
C ASP A 195 -19.60 4.08 -11.62
N GLY A 196 -19.58 3.67 -10.34
CA GLY A 196 -18.38 3.29 -9.59
C GLY A 196 -17.97 4.25 -8.49
N ALA A 197 -16.79 4.01 -7.92
CA ALA A 197 -16.26 4.81 -6.83
C ALA A 197 -15.81 6.20 -7.29
N ARG A 198 -15.97 7.17 -6.39
CA ARG A 198 -15.54 8.56 -6.53
C ARG A 198 -14.87 9.04 -5.25
N LEU A 199 -14.04 10.06 -5.34
CA LEU A 199 -13.40 10.70 -4.19
C LEU A 199 -13.36 12.21 -4.32
N VAL A 200 -13.28 12.86 -3.16
CA VAL A 200 -12.80 14.25 -3.00
C VAL A 200 -11.59 14.20 -2.07
N ARG A 201 -10.49 14.78 -2.52
CA ARG A 201 -9.28 14.97 -1.72
C ARG A 201 -9.29 16.34 -1.05
N LEU A 202 -8.98 16.35 0.23
CA LEU A 202 -8.83 17.57 1.04
C LEU A 202 -7.41 17.63 1.62
N GLU A 203 -6.94 18.86 1.84
CA GLU A 203 -5.67 19.09 2.51
C GLU A 203 -5.96 19.34 4.01
N PRO A 204 -5.62 18.41 4.92
CA PRO A 204 -5.90 18.61 6.33
C PRO A 204 -4.90 19.56 6.98
N GLN A 205 -5.34 20.32 7.98
CA GLN A 205 -4.48 21.12 8.85
C GLN A 205 -3.82 20.26 9.94
N VAL A 206 -4.46 19.16 10.35
CA VAL A 206 -3.84 18.16 11.21
C VAL A 206 -2.72 17.47 10.42
N ARG A 207 -1.49 17.65 10.87
CA ARG A 207 -0.30 17.17 10.15
C ARG A 207 0.33 15.93 10.76
N GLN A 208 0.12 15.72 12.04
CA GLN A 208 0.75 14.64 12.79
C GLN A 208 -0.27 13.77 13.48
N VAL A 209 0.01 12.48 13.48
CA VAL A 209 -0.75 11.45 14.18
C VAL A 209 0.23 10.45 14.80
N VAL A 210 -0.23 9.66 15.76
CA VAL A 210 0.54 8.53 16.26
C VAL A 210 -0.30 7.27 16.09
N ALA A 211 0.26 6.28 15.41
CA ALA A 211 -0.34 4.97 15.27
C ALA A 211 0.27 4.01 16.32
N PHE A 212 -0.58 3.45 17.15
CA PHE A 212 -0.24 2.41 18.13
C PHE A 212 -0.60 1.06 17.51
N VAL A 213 0.42 0.31 17.11
CA VAL A 213 0.28 -0.96 16.38
C VAL A 213 0.54 -2.10 17.34
N PRO A 214 -0.44 -2.98 17.65
CA PRO A 214 -0.22 -4.13 18.49
C PRO A 214 0.42 -5.29 17.68
N GLU A 215 0.97 -6.29 18.37
CA GLU A 215 1.44 -7.51 17.72
C GLU A 215 0.29 -8.35 17.13
N GLN A 216 -0.89 -8.27 17.74
CA GLN A 216 -2.06 -8.99 17.29
C GLN A 216 -2.48 -8.57 15.87
N ARG A 217 -2.83 -9.55 15.02
CA ARG A 217 -3.43 -9.36 13.71
C ARG A 217 -4.94 -9.56 13.77
N LEU A 218 -5.70 -8.78 13.01
CA LEU A 218 -7.14 -8.93 12.86
C LEU A 218 -7.53 -8.89 11.39
N ALA A 219 -8.18 -9.96 10.92
CA ALA A 219 -8.70 -10.00 9.57
C ALA A 219 -9.90 -9.05 9.43
N THR A 220 -9.92 -8.26 8.37
CA THR A 220 -11.00 -7.30 8.09
C THR A 220 -12.37 -7.96 8.00
N GLU A 221 -12.45 -9.14 7.38
CA GLU A 221 -13.68 -9.94 7.27
C GLU A 221 -14.24 -10.30 8.66
N ARG A 222 -13.37 -10.70 9.60
CA ARG A 222 -13.80 -11.01 10.99
C ARG A 222 -14.33 -9.75 11.67
N ALA A 223 -13.67 -8.62 11.53
CA ALA A 223 -14.11 -7.35 12.12
C ALA A 223 -15.45 -6.88 11.51
N ARG A 224 -15.66 -7.06 10.19
CA ARG A 224 -16.93 -6.74 9.52
C ARG A 224 -18.06 -7.67 9.96
N GLY A 225 -17.80 -8.94 10.19
CA GLY A 225 -18.79 -9.92 10.66
C GLY A 225 -19.35 -9.64 12.06
N LEU A 226 -18.77 -8.70 12.83
CA LEU A 226 -19.27 -8.27 14.14
C LEU A 226 -20.27 -7.11 14.07
N LEU A 227 -20.42 -6.49 12.89
CA LEU A 227 -21.33 -5.37 12.74
C LEU A 227 -22.80 -5.85 12.68
N PRO A 228 -23.71 -5.12 13.35
CA PRO A 228 -25.13 -5.43 13.26
C PRO A 228 -25.70 -5.03 11.89
N GLU A 229 -26.75 -5.71 11.46
CA GLU A 229 -27.46 -5.34 10.22
C GLU A 229 -28.15 -3.97 10.31
N THR A 230 -28.52 -3.54 11.51
CA THR A 230 -29.22 -2.28 11.76
C THR A 230 -28.66 -1.62 13.02
N VAL A 231 -28.73 -0.28 13.06
CA VAL A 231 -28.38 0.52 14.24
C VAL A 231 -29.57 1.39 14.64
N PRO A 232 -29.65 1.84 15.92
CA PRO A 232 -30.65 2.80 16.34
C PRO A 232 -30.58 4.11 15.51
N HIS A 233 -31.72 4.65 15.09
CA HIS A 233 -31.75 5.88 14.30
C HIS A 233 -31.06 7.07 14.99
N ALA A 234 -31.12 7.13 16.32
CA ALA A 234 -30.44 8.16 17.10
C ALA A 234 -28.90 8.06 16.98
N ASP A 235 -28.35 6.83 16.93
CA ASP A 235 -26.91 6.62 16.75
C ASP A 235 -26.48 6.96 15.32
N ALA A 236 -27.28 6.60 14.32
CA ALA A 236 -27.04 7.00 12.93
C ALA A 236 -27.04 8.52 12.78
N ALA A 237 -28.01 9.23 13.37
CA ALA A 237 -28.10 10.69 13.33
C ALA A 237 -26.90 11.36 14.03
N ALA A 238 -26.52 10.86 15.23
CA ALA A 238 -25.35 11.34 15.94
C ALA A 238 -24.07 11.16 15.11
N ASN A 239 -23.89 9.97 14.51
CA ASN A 239 -22.72 9.62 13.70
C ASN A 239 -22.62 10.49 12.45
N ALA A 240 -23.74 10.78 11.76
CA ALA A 240 -23.75 11.68 10.61
C ALA A 240 -23.26 13.09 10.98
N GLY A 241 -23.71 13.64 12.12
CA GLY A 241 -23.24 14.92 12.63
C GLY A 241 -21.74 14.90 13.00
N ARG A 242 -21.25 13.81 13.61
CA ARG A 242 -19.83 13.64 13.94
C ARG A 242 -18.95 13.51 12.71
N ALA A 243 -19.37 12.78 11.69
CA ALA A 243 -18.64 12.66 10.42
C ALA A 243 -18.50 14.04 9.73
N ALA A 244 -19.57 14.83 9.68
CA ALA A 244 -19.49 16.18 9.13
C ALA A 244 -18.56 17.09 9.94
N LEU A 245 -18.64 17.05 11.28
CA LEU A 245 -17.77 17.80 12.19
C LEU A 245 -16.30 17.37 12.02
N LEU A 246 -16.04 16.08 11.85
CA LEU A 246 -14.68 15.55 11.69
C LEU A 246 -14.00 16.10 10.43
N VAL A 247 -14.71 16.14 9.30
CA VAL A 247 -14.19 16.73 8.06
C VAL A 247 -13.79 18.18 8.27
N ALA A 248 -14.64 19.00 8.91
CA ALA A 248 -14.34 20.39 9.22
C ALA A 248 -13.16 20.51 10.19
N ALA A 249 -13.15 19.70 11.25
CA ALA A 249 -12.10 19.74 12.28
C ALA A 249 -10.71 19.36 11.72
N LEU A 250 -10.64 18.33 10.89
CA LEU A 250 -9.38 17.91 10.26
C LEU A 250 -8.90 18.91 9.20
N ARG A 251 -9.82 19.42 8.38
CA ARG A 251 -9.51 20.36 7.31
C ARG A 251 -9.06 21.72 7.83
N ASP A 252 -9.79 22.27 8.82
CA ASP A 252 -9.63 23.66 9.26
C ASP A 252 -8.86 23.79 10.58
N GLY A 253 -8.48 22.68 11.22
CA GLY A 253 -7.66 22.65 12.45
C GLY A 253 -8.40 23.23 13.66
N LEU A 254 -9.64 22.78 13.93
CA LEU A 254 -10.51 23.34 14.96
C LEU A 254 -10.07 23.02 16.41
N GLY A 255 -8.94 22.31 16.58
CA GLY A 255 -8.35 22.00 17.88
C GLY A 255 -8.86 20.71 18.53
N ASP A 256 -8.13 20.26 19.55
CA ASP A 256 -8.29 18.93 20.16
C ASP A 256 -9.67 18.69 20.79
N ALA A 257 -10.26 19.71 21.41
CA ALA A 257 -11.58 19.57 22.04
C ALA A 257 -12.67 19.25 20.99
N VAL A 258 -12.64 19.94 19.84
CA VAL A 258 -13.57 19.67 18.73
C VAL A 258 -13.27 18.32 18.08
N LEU A 259 -11.98 17.97 17.90
CA LEU A 259 -11.57 16.66 17.38
C LEU A 259 -12.01 15.52 18.30
N LEU A 260 -11.92 15.71 19.62
CA LEU A 260 -12.36 14.71 20.58
C LEU A 260 -13.85 14.38 20.42
N ASP A 261 -14.69 15.40 20.27
CA ASP A 261 -16.11 15.23 19.98
C ASP A 261 -16.32 14.63 18.58
N ALA A 262 -15.62 15.16 17.58
CA ALA A 262 -15.78 14.78 16.19
C ALA A 262 -15.38 13.32 15.89
N THR A 263 -14.47 12.74 16.67
CA THR A 263 -13.99 11.35 16.53
C THR A 263 -14.86 10.34 17.30
N GLU A 264 -15.97 10.75 17.91
CA GLU A 264 -16.94 9.82 18.50
C GLU A 264 -17.61 8.99 17.40
N ASP A 265 -17.65 7.68 17.57
CA ASP A 265 -18.29 6.74 16.63
C ASP A 265 -19.32 5.89 17.35
N ARG A 266 -20.45 5.66 16.69
CA ARG A 266 -21.55 4.79 17.17
C ARG A 266 -21.95 3.72 16.16
N LEU A 267 -21.20 3.58 15.05
CA LEU A 267 -21.55 2.64 13.99
C LEU A 267 -20.72 1.38 13.96
N HIS A 268 -19.43 1.44 14.39
CA HIS A 268 -18.58 0.28 14.15
C HIS A 268 -17.59 -0.07 15.28
N GLN A 269 -16.94 0.92 15.94
CA GLN A 269 -15.84 0.63 16.88
C GLN A 269 -16.29 -0.20 18.06
N ASN A 270 -17.41 0.15 18.69
CA ASN A 270 -17.92 -0.57 19.86
C ASN A 270 -18.37 -1.99 19.51
N TYR A 271 -18.93 -2.22 18.33
CA TYR A 271 -19.31 -3.56 17.88
C TYR A 271 -18.11 -4.44 17.60
N ARG A 272 -16.98 -3.85 17.17
CA ARG A 272 -15.71 -4.54 16.89
C ARG A 272 -14.84 -4.73 18.14
N ALA A 273 -15.09 -3.98 19.23
CA ALA A 273 -14.31 -4.01 20.47
C ALA A 273 -14.06 -5.43 21.02
N PRO A 274 -15.03 -6.38 21.00
CA PRO A 274 -14.77 -7.74 21.48
C PRO A 274 -13.67 -8.51 20.76
N ALA A 275 -13.34 -8.15 19.51
CA ALA A 275 -12.25 -8.76 18.73
C ALA A 275 -10.90 -8.11 18.99
N MET A 276 -10.86 -6.94 19.63
CA MET A 276 -9.64 -6.15 19.92
C MET A 276 -9.78 -5.38 21.24
N PRO A 277 -9.98 -6.07 22.38
CA PRO A 277 -10.30 -5.42 23.65
C PRO A 277 -9.21 -4.45 24.11
N GLU A 278 -7.93 -4.79 23.94
CA GLU A 278 -6.80 -3.92 24.30
C GLU A 278 -6.82 -2.60 23.52
N SER A 279 -7.19 -2.65 22.23
CA SER A 279 -7.30 -1.46 21.39
C SER A 279 -8.48 -0.58 21.83
N ALA A 280 -9.62 -1.18 22.15
CA ALA A 280 -10.78 -0.45 22.66
C ALA A 280 -10.45 0.25 23.99
N GLU A 281 -9.79 -0.44 24.91
CA GLU A 281 -9.32 0.12 26.18
C GLU A 281 -8.30 1.26 25.97
N LEU A 282 -7.38 1.13 25.01
CA LEU A 282 -6.42 2.21 24.70
C LEU A 282 -7.13 3.44 24.16
N VAL A 283 -8.09 3.27 23.24
CA VAL A 283 -8.92 4.39 22.75
C VAL A 283 -9.59 5.08 23.92
N GLU A 284 -10.23 4.36 24.84
CA GLU A 284 -10.91 4.92 26.02
C GLU A 284 -9.94 5.68 26.93
N ARG A 285 -8.76 5.12 27.25
CA ARG A 285 -7.73 5.76 28.06
C ARG A 285 -7.23 7.06 27.45
N LEU A 286 -6.95 7.06 26.12
CA LEU A 286 -6.49 8.26 25.41
C LEU A 286 -7.58 9.32 25.38
N ARG A 287 -8.81 8.96 25.06
CA ARG A 287 -9.95 9.90 25.02
C ARG A 287 -10.25 10.49 26.37
N SER A 288 -10.21 9.70 27.45
CA SER A 288 -10.35 10.18 28.84
C SER A 288 -9.23 11.15 29.25
N ALA A 289 -8.08 11.11 28.59
CA ALA A 289 -6.98 12.05 28.76
C ALA A 289 -7.09 13.30 27.85
N GLY A 290 -8.20 13.44 27.11
CA GLY A 290 -8.42 14.55 26.17
C GLY A 290 -7.63 14.42 24.86
N VAL A 291 -7.22 13.19 24.48
CA VAL A 291 -6.56 12.92 23.20
C VAL A 291 -7.56 12.30 22.25
N PRO A 292 -7.87 12.95 21.10
CA PRO A 292 -8.71 12.36 20.09
C PRO A 292 -8.06 11.08 19.55
N ALA A 293 -8.73 9.95 19.71
CA ALA A 293 -8.23 8.65 19.28
C ALA A 293 -9.36 7.78 18.73
N VAL A 294 -9.03 6.97 17.72
CA VAL A 294 -9.95 6.09 16.99
C VAL A 294 -9.28 4.76 16.65
N ILE A 295 -10.06 3.76 16.31
CA ILE A 295 -9.57 2.55 15.65
C ILE A 295 -9.27 2.89 14.18
N SER A 296 -8.08 2.53 13.70
CA SER A 296 -7.67 2.68 12.31
C SER A 296 -8.27 1.58 11.45
N GLY A 297 -9.10 1.93 10.48
CA GLY A 297 -9.76 0.97 9.58
C GLY A 297 -10.60 -0.07 10.32
N ALA A 298 -10.30 -1.34 10.10
CA ALA A 298 -10.92 -2.46 10.82
C ALA A 298 -10.21 -2.79 12.15
N GLY A 299 -9.13 -2.10 12.47
CA GLY A 299 -8.27 -2.36 13.61
C GLY A 299 -7.21 -3.45 13.33
N PRO A 300 -6.44 -3.85 14.37
CA PRO A 300 -6.52 -3.40 15.76
C PRO A 300 -5.67 -2.15 16.09
N THR A 301 -5.03 -1.49 15.12
CA THR A 301 -4.26 -0.27 15.35
C THR A 301 -5.16 0.84 15.89
N VAL A 302 -4.65 1.57 16.89
CA VAL A 302 -5.25 2.82 17.40
C VAL A 302 -4.52 4.00 16.77
N LEU A 303 -5.27 4.93 16.18
CA LEU A 303 -4.75 6.17 15.64
C LEU A 303 -5.13 7.32 16.59
N ALA A 304 -4.13 8.05 17.08
CA ALA A 304 -4.32 9.25 17.88
C ALA A 304 -3.95 10.50 17.10
N PHE A 305 -4.82 11.49 17.08
CA PHE A 305 -4.58 12.81 16.47
C PHE A 305 -3.77 13.67 17.44
N THR A 306 -2.47 13.43 17.48
CA THR A 306 -1.53 14.07 18.42
C THR A 306 -0.11 13.95 17.87
N ASN A 307 0.86 14.54 18.56
CA ASN A 307 2.28 14.43 18.23
C ASN A 307 3.04 13.53 19.21
N ALA A 308 4.27 13.12 18.84
CA ALA A 308 5.10 12.26 19.65
C ALA A 308 5.40 12.82 21.06
N SER A 309 5.68 14.13 21.19
CA SER A 309 6.00 14.74 22.49
C SER A 309 4.84 14.65 23.49
N ARG A 310 3.60 14.71 23.01
CA ARG A 310 2.42 14.51 23.87
C ARG A 310 2.26 13.04 24.27
N VAL A 311 2.57 12.10 23.37
CA VAL A 311 2.55 10.66 23.65
C VAL A 311 3.58 10.33 24.72
N ASP A 312 4.83 10.80 24.59
CA ASP A 312 5.88 10.61 25.59
C ASP A 312 5.43 11.03 26.98
N SER A 313 4.71 12.16 27.09
CA SER A 313 4.16 12.66 28.35
C SER A 313 3.04 11.77 28.93
N MET A 314 2.54 10.81 28.16
CA MET A 314 1.43 9.93 28.53
C MET A 314 1.82 8.42 28.46
N ALA A 315 3.10 8.10 28.37
CA ALA A 315 3.58 6.73 28.23
C ALA A 315 2.97 5.76 29.25
N ALA A 316 2.78 6.19 30.50
CA ALA A 316 2.11 5.39 31.54
C ALA A 316 0.63 5.05 31.22
N ARG A 317 -0.02 5.83 30.37
CA ARG A 317 -1.42 5.59 29.94
C ARG A 317 -1.49 4.72 28.69
N VAL A 318 -0.49 4.76 27.83
CA VAL A 318 -0.38 3.87 26.66
C VAL A 318 -0.13 2.44 27.11
N GLY A 319 0.78 2.24 28.06
CA GLY A 319 1.16 0.90 28.55
C GLY A 319 2.12 0.19 27.59
N ASN A 320 2.43 -1.07 27.90
CA ASN A 320 3.33 -1.92 27.09
C ASN A 320 2.56 -2.67 25.99
N GLY A 321 3.26 -3.18 24.99
CA GLY A 321 2.69 -4.04 23.93
C GLY A 321 2.29 -3.30 22.67
N TRP A 322 2.68 -2.02 22.53
CA TRP A 322 2.41 -1.21 21.37
C TRP A 322 3.72 -0.79 20.67
N HIS A 323 3.73 -0.92 19.35
CA HIS A 323 4.73 -0.28 18.51
C HIS A 323 4.21 1.11 18.13
N GLU A 324 4.89 2.14 18.61
CA GLU A 324 4.50 3.52 18.37
C GLU A 324 5.12 4.03 17.08
N HIS A 325 4.27 4.51 16.18
CA HIS A 325 4.68 5.13 14.93
C HIS A 325 4.18 6.59 14.90
N PRO A 326 5.03 7.56 15.25
CA PRO A 326 4.77 8.96 14.94
C PRO A 326 4.81 9.15 13.42
N LEU A 327 3.71 9.61 12.84
CA LEU A 327 3.54 9.73 11.39
C LEU A 327 3.05 11.12 11.03
N ASP A 328 3.49 11.63 9.90
CA ASP A 328 2.88 12.77 9.25
C ASP A 328 1.74 12.31 8.34
N VAL A 329 0.83 13.22 8.01
CA VAL A 329 -0.12 13.00 6.94
C VAL A 329 0.62 13.08 5.60
N ALA A 330 0.56 12.00 4.82
CA ALA A 330 1.17 11.96 3.51
C ALA A 330 0.37 12.82 2.52
N THR A 331 0.95 13.92 2.07
CA THR A 331 0.28 14.86 1.14
C THR A 331 0.18 14.33 -0.29
N ARG A 332 1.00 13.34 -0.63
CA ARG A 332 0.99 12.65 -1.94
C ARG A 332 0.57 11.21 -1.74
N GLY A 333 -0.26 10.73 -2.66
CA GLY A 333 -0.60 9.32 -2.77
C GLY A 333 0.50 8.50 -3.45
N ALA A 334 0.12 7.34 -3.91
CA ALA A 334 1.01 6.43 -4.63
C ALA A 334 1.62 7.11 -5.86
N CYS A 335 2.90 6.87 -6.07
CA CYS A 335 3.61 7.46 -7.20
C CYS A 335 4.74 6.54 -7.71
N VAL A 336 5.05 6.70 -8.98
CA VAL A 336 6.30 6.18 -9.55
C VAL A 336 7.43 7.06 -9.04
N VAL A 337 8.40 6.43 -8.37
CA VAL A 337 9.61 7.10 -7.90
C VAL A 337 10.57 7.22 -9.08
N PRO A 338 11.04 8.43 -9.44
CA PRO A 338 12.05 8.58 -10.48
C PRO A 338 13.29 7.75 -10.11
N GLY A 339 13.73 6.87 -11.03
CA GLY A 339 14.95 6.11 -10.84
C GLY A 339 16.14 7.06 -10.64
N GLU A 340 17.01 6.81 -9.67
CA GLU A 340 18.31 7.49 -9.62
C GLU A 340 19.07 7.13 -10.90
N PRO A 341 19.52 8.11 -11.71
CA PRO A 341 20.35 7.82 -12.87
C PRO A 341 21.70 7.29 -12.33
N GLY A 342 21.91 5.97 -12.37
CA GLY A 342 23.28 5.47 -12.23
C GLY A 342 23.58 4.32 -11.28
N ARG A 343 22.65 3.56 -10.76
CA ARG A 343 22.99 2.25 -10.17
C ARG A 343 22.77 1.12 -11.17
N ARG A 344 23.76 0.93 -12.04
CA ARG A 344 23.96 -0.35 -12.72
C ARG A 344 24.52 -1.33 -11.68
N SER A 345 23.77 -2.36 -11.32
CA SER A 345 24.24 -3.53 -10.59
C SER A 345 24.99 -4.47 -11.52
#